data_265bf4fc331916f8a57647a4cd2bc250
#
_entry.id   265bf4fc331916f8a57647a4cd2bc250
#
_cell.length_a   1.000
_cell.length_b   1.000
_cell.length_c   1.000
_cell.angle_alpha   90.00
_cell.angle_beta   90.00
_cell.angle_gamma   90.00
#
_symmetry.space_group_name_H-M   'P 1'
#
loop_
_entity.id
_entity.type
_entity.pdbx_description
1 polymer ?
#
loop_
_entity_poly.entity_id
_entity_poly.type
_entity_poly.pdbx_seq_one_letter_code
_entity_poly.pdbx_strand_id
1 'polypeptide(L)'
;YNNTLRGAFATSPLAPIYSDNNAYDSSYNDTSNSDWYNGDGNPYGSMMTNSNNENKTATFSGNVYAELQPVRNLKLRSVFGAVYGSSEYRSFNPLYQFSIYTYNTTRTSATQNMNHSLGMTWTNTAAYDWTCCKHAFNALVGMEVYRYSGTYLQAKTGALREGFDDWDHAYVGNGTASSADDGMSVDGYPHDESRSVSYFGRFGWNWKETYMLNATLRADGSSKFARGNRYGVF
;
A
#
# COMPACT_ATOMS: atom_id res chain seq x y z
N TYR A 1 -15.22 -7.35 0.48
CA TYR A 1 -16.50 -7.59 -0.23
C TYR A 1 -17.37 -6.38 -0.01
N ASN A 2 -17.82 -5.78 -1.10
CA ASN A 2 -18.59 -4.54 -1.05
C ASN A 2 -20.02 -4.86 -0.60
N ASN A 3 -20.34 -4.55 0.65
CA ASN A 3 -21.67 -4.72 1.23
C ASN A 3 -22.77 -4.03 0.42
N THR A 4 -22.42 -2.98 -0.32
CA THR A 4 -23.34 -2.24 -1.19
C THR A 4 -23.92 -3.07 -2.32
N LEU A 5 -23.09 -3.89 -3.00
CA LEU A 5 -23.60 -4.80 -4.04
C LEU A 5 -24.52 -5.86 -3.46
N ARG A 6 -24.17 -6.44 -2.32
CA ARG A 6 -25.04 -7.37 -1.62
C ARG A 6 -26.37 -6.71 -1.22
N GLY A 7 -26.31 -5.49 -0.67
CA GLY A 7 -27.50 -4.71 -0.33
C GLY A 7 -28.39 -4.46 -1.55
N ALA A 8 -27.80 -4.08 -2.69
CA ALA A 8 -28.53 -3.85 -3.93
C ALA A 8 -29.27 -5.11 -4.46
N PHE A 9 -28.67 -6.30 -4.30
CA PHE A 9 -29.32 -7.56 -4.66
C PHE A 9 -30.40 -8.00 -3.67
N ALA A 10 -30.28 -7.62 -2.41
CA ALA A 10 -31.23 -7.97 -1.34
C ALA A 10 -32.40 -7.00 -1.26
N THR A 11 -32.28 -5.82 -1.85
CA THR A 11 -33.31 -4.78 -1.81
C THR A 11 -34.45 -5.08 -2.79
N SER A 12 -35.69 -4.83 -2.33
CA SER A 12 -36.87 -4.94 -3.21
C SER A 12 -36.74 -3.97 -4.40
N PRO A 13 -37.03 -4.42 -5.65
CA PRO A 13 -37.05 -3.54 -6.81
C PRO A 13 -38.16 -2.47 -6.76
N LEU A 14 -39.11 -2.60 -5.84
CA LEU A 14 -40.19 -1.64 -5.62
C LEU A 14 -39.82 -0.57 -4.57
N ALA A 15 -38.72 -0.74 -3.85
CA ALA A 15 -38.27 0.20 -2.83
C ALA A 15 -37.77 1.50 -3.49
N PRO A 16 -38.27 2.68 -3.09
CA PRO A 16 -37.86 3.95 -3.70
C PRO A 16 -36.42 4.32 -3.27
N ILE A 17 -35.70 5.01 -4.16
CA ILE A 17 -34.37 5.54 -3.83
C ILE A 17 -34.50 6.85 -3.05
N TYR A 18 -35.46 7.67 -3.41
CA TYR A 18 -35.71 8.99 -2.82
C TYR A 18 -37.11 9.08 -2.24
N SER A 19 -37.22 9.76 -1.12
CA SER A 19 -38.50 10.16 -0.53
C SER A 19 -39.06 11.40 -1.24
N ASP A 20 -40.30 11.76 -0.92
CA ASP A 20 -41.00 12.91 -1.51
C ASP A 20 -40.29 14.25 -1.33
N ASN A 21 -39.47 14.39 -0.32
CA ASN A 21 -38.63 15.58 -0.10
C ASN A 21 -37.25 15.53 -0.75
N ASN A 22 -37.03 14.61 -1.69
CA ASN A 22 -35.79 14.40 -2.40
C ASN A 22 -34.57 13.99 -1.54
N ALA A 23 -34.80 13.57 -0.29
CA ALA A 23 -33.77 12.93 0.53
C ALA A 23 -33.69 11.43 0.20
N TYR A 24 -32.60 10.77 0.59
CA TYR A 24 -32.53 9.32 0.48
C TYR A 24 -33.60 8.68 1.36
N ASP A 25 -34.37 7.79 0.76
CA ASP A 25 -35.45 7.14 1.46
C ASP A 25 -34.92 6.27 2.60
N SER A 26 -35.45 6.49 3.79
CA SER A 26 -35.15 5.74 5.01
C SER A 26 -36.28 4.78 5.44
N SER A 27 -37.31 4.61 4.63
CA SER A 27 -38.44 3.72 4.90
C SER A 27 -38.05 2.24 4.99
N TYR A 28 -36.87 1.88 4.51
CA TYR A 28 -36.21 0.59 4.73
C TYR A 28 -36.09 0.23 6.24
N ASN A 29 -36.28 1.20 7.11
CA ASN A 29 -36.27 1.01 8.56
C ASN A 29 -37.64 0.83 9.19
N ASP A 30 -38.66 1.05 8.44
CA ASP A 30 -39.99 0.92 8.95
C ASP A 30 -40.30 -0.55 9.20
N THR A 31 -40.18 -0.95 10.47
CA THR A 31 -40.49 -2.31 10.91
C THR A 31 -41.97 -2.64 10.77
N SER A 32 -42.85 -1.64 10.55
CA SER A 32 -44.25 -1.83 10.22
C SER A 32 -44.44 -2.26 8.75
N ASN A 33 -43.41 -2.04 7.90
CA ASN A 33 -43.44 -2.44 6.50
C ASN A 33 -42.41 -3.55 6.27
N SER A 34 -42.76 -4.77 6.67
CA SER A 34 -41.89 -5.94 6.60
C SER A 34 -41.50 -6.35 5.19
N ASP A 35 -42.21 -5.85 4.16
CA ASP A 35 -42.01 -6.27 2.76
C ASP A 35 -40.72 -5.73 2.15
N TRP A 36 -40.21 -4.60 2.66
CA TRP A 36 -38.93 -4.05 2.18
C TRP A 36 -37.82 -4.00 3.25
N TYR A 37 -38.12 -4.40 4.46
CA TYR A 37 -37.15 -4.35 5.51
C TYR A 37 -36.02 -5.38 5.29
N ASN A 38 -34.82 -4.91 4.98
CA ASN A 38 -33.63 -5.75 4.80
C ASN A 38 -32.51 -5.48 5.81
N GLY A 39 -32.68 -4.49 6.68
CA GLY A 39 -31.68 -4.10 7.68
C GLY A 39 -30.48 -3.31 7.14
N ASP A 40 -30.21 -3.36 5.86
CA ASP A 40 -29.02 -2.76 5.24
C ASP A 40 -29.23 -1.28 4.84
N GLY A 41 -30.49 -0.82 4.82
CA GLY A 41 -30.85 0.54 4.42
C GLY A 41 -30.79 0.75 2.92
N ASN A 42 -30.78 2.03 2.50
CA ASN A 42 -30.75 2.43 1.11
C ASN A 42 -29.38 2.14 0.46
N PRO A 43 -29.25 1.16 -0.44
CA PRO A 43 -27.95 0.80 -1.00
C PRO A 43 -27.38 1.88 -1.92
N TYR A 44 -28.24 2.66 -2.59
CA TYR A 44 -27.77 3.77 -3.44
C TYR A 44 -27.23 4.91 -2.57
N GLY A 45 -27.94 5.29 -1.50
CA GLY A 45 -27.47 6.28 -0.55
C GLY A 45 -26.14 5.85 0.10
N SER A 46 -26.03 4.59 0.50
CA SER A 46 -24.79 4.03 1.05
C SER A 46 -23.63 4.06 0.03
N MET A 47 -23.91 3.80 -1.25
CA MET A 47 -22.90 3.89 -2.30
C MET A 47 -22.41 5.33 -2.48
N MET A 48 -23.32 6.29 -2.54
CA MET A 48 -22.97 7.70 -2.72
C MET A 48 -22.17 8.23 -1.53
N THR A 49 -22.53 7.86 -0.33
CA THR A 49 -21.79 8.24 0.88
C THR A 49 -20.40 7.63 0.94
N ASN A 50 -20.27 6.36 0.58
CA ASN A 50 -18.98 5.65 0.58
C ASN A 50 -18.05 6.07 -0.56
N SER A 51 -18.54 6.80 -1.57
CA SER A 51 -17.70 7.33 -2.65
C SER A 51 -16.95 8.62 -2.28
N ASN A 52 -17.21 9.19 -1.10
CA ASN A 52 -16.52 10.37 -0.59
C ASN A 52 -15.11 10.04 -0.06
N ASN A 53 -14.28 9.46 -0.92
CA ASN A 53 -12.88 9.19 -0.63
C ASN A 53 -12.04 9.25 -1.91
N GLU A 54 -10.79 9.63 -1.74
CA GLU A 54 -9.81 9.71 -2.81
C GLU A 54 -8.46 9.18 -2.32
N ASN A 55 -7.81 8.37 -3.14
CA ASN A 55 -6.46 7.91 -2.90
C ASN A 55 -5.57 8.24 -4.11
N LYS A 56 -4.59 9.11 -3.91
CA LYS A 56 -3.58 9.49 -4.90
C LYS A 56 -2.29 8.78 -4.57
N THR A 57 -1.75 8.04 -5.52
CA THR A 57 -0.45 7.38 -5.36
C THR A 57 0.47 7.78 -6.48
N ALA A 58 1.67 8.22 -6.12
CA ALA A 58 2.76 8.50 -7.05
C ALA A 58 3.94 7.59 -6.71
N THR A 59 4.48 6.91 -7.71
CA THR A 59 5.68 6.09 -7.57
C THR A 59 6.71 6.52 -8.59
N PHE A 60 7.89 6.85 -8.12
CA PHE A 60 9.06 7.09 -8.95
C PHE A 60 10.08 5.99 -8.70
N SER A 61 10.49 5.32 -9.78
CA SER A 61 11.52 4.28 -9.71
C SER A 61 12.57 4.50 -10.78
N GLY A 62 13.82 4.24 -10.42
CA GLY A 62 14.92 4.34 -11.35
C GLY A 62 16.12 3.56 -10.87
N ASN A 63 17.00 3.24 -11.82
CA ASN A 63 18.28 2.65 -11.52
C ASN A 63 19.37 3.23 -12.44
N VAL A 64 20.57 3.24 -11.92
CA VAL A 64 21.79 3.56 -12.67
C VAL A 64 22.79 2.42 -12.47
N TYR A 65 23.58 2.14 -13.47
CA TYR A 65 24.63 1.15 -13.35
C TYR A 65 25.94 1.62 -13.98
N ALA A 66 27.02 1.09 -13.47
CA ALA A 66 28.33 1.17 -14.04
C ALA A 66 28.87 -0.24 -14.28
N GLU A 67 29.44 -0.46 -15.43
CA GLU A 67 30.11 -1.73 -15.78
C GLU A 67 31.54 -1.43 -16.20
N LEU A 68 32.47 -2.18 -15.65
CA LEU A 68 33.89 -2.07 -15.96
C LEU A 68 34.44 -3.46 -16.34
N GLN A 69 35.18 -3.53 -17.41
CA GLN A 69 35.85 -4.74 -17.85
C GLN A 69 37.38 -4.51 -17.85
N PRO A 70 38.02 -4.62 -16.67
CA PRO A 70 39.45 -4.31 -16.52
C PRO A 70 40.35 -5.29 -17.29
N VAL A 71 39.91 -6.53 -17.44
CA VAL A 71 40.56 -7.57 -18.26
C VAL A 71 39.50 -8.33 -19.07
N ARG A 72 39.89 -8.96 -20.15
CA ARG A 72 39.00 -9.52 -21.18
C ARG A 72 37.88 -10.43 -20.65
N ASN A 73 38.10 -11.11 -19.55
CA ASN A 73 37.16 -12.11 -19.01
C ASN A 73 36.55 -11.71 -17.69
N LEU A 74 36.87 -10.54 -17.11
CA LEU A 74 36.37 -10.06 -15.84
C LEU A 74 35.43 -8.88 -16.05
N LYS A 75 34.19 -9.03 -15.62
CA LYS A 75 33.20 -7.97 -15.60
C LYS A 75 32.86 -7.59 -14.16
N LEU A 76 33.04 -6.33 -13.83
CA LEU A 76 32.61 -5.73 -12.57
C LEU A 76 31.39 -4.86 -12.87
N ARG A 77 30.30 -5.08 -12.16
CA ARG A 77 29.08 -4.30 -12.34
C ARG A 77 28.55 -3.83 -11.00
N SER A 78 28.23 -2.55 -10.92
CA SER A 78 27.60 -1.90 -9.79
C SER A 78 26.28 -1.31 -10.26
N VAL A 79 25.18 -1.65 -9.59
CA VAL A 79 23.82 -1.15 -9.90
C VAL A 79 23.27 -0.50 -8.63
N PHE A 80 22.86 0.76 -8.75
CA PHE A 80 22.12 1.45 -7.70
C PHE A 80 20.70 1.72 -8.18
N GLY A 81 19.72 1.25 -7.42
CA GLY A 81 18.30 1.46 -7.68
C GLY A 81 17.63 2.18 -6.52
N ALA A 82 16.65 3.01 -6.83
CA ALA A 82 15.81 3.65 -5.85
C ALA A 82 14.34 3.63 -6.29
N VAL A 83 13.45 3.43 -5.33
CA VAL A 83 12.00 3.50 -5.50
C VAL A 83 11.46 4.44 -4.42
N TYR A 84 10.90 5.56 -4.85
CA TYR A 84 10.19 6.50 -3.99
C TYR A 84 8.69 6.36 -4.22
N GLY A 85 7.94 6.17 -3.15
CA GLY A 85 6.49 6.11 -3.15
C GLY A 85 5.91 7.23 -2.29
N SER A 86 4.85 7.87 -2.79
CA SER A 86 4.04 8.82 -2.06
C SER A 86 2.58 8.43 -2.25
N SER A 87 1.82 8.35 -1.16
CA SER A 87 0.37 8.18 -1.23
C SER A 87 -0.32 9.19 -0.32
N GLU A 88 -1.39 9.76 -0.83
CA GLU A 88 -2.26 10.69 -0.14
C GLU A 88 -3.67 10.12 -0.17
N TYR A 89 -4.27 9.99 0.98
CA TYR A 89 -5.65 9.56 1.14
C TYR A 89 -6.47 10.64 1.80
N ARG A 90 -7.64 10.91 1.25
CA ARG A 90 -8.63 11.82 1.81
C ARG A 90 -9.99 11.14 1.83
N SER A 91 -10.71 11.27 2.94
CA SER A 91 -12.09 10.80 3.04
C SER A 91 -12.95 11.77 3.82
N PHE A 92 -14.21 11.78 3.46
CA PHE A 92 -15.25 12.55 4.11
C PHE A 92 -16.39 11.62 4.54
N ASN A 93 -16.84 11.76 5.77
CA ASN A 93 -18.01 11.05 6.28
C ASN A 93 -19.10 12.08 6.61
N PRO A 94 -20.13 12.24 5.77
CA PRO A 94 -21.23 13.15 5.98
C PRO A 94 -22.18 12.66 7.06
N LEU A 95 -23.18 13.49 7.41
CA LEU A 95 -24.37 13.04 8.14
C LEU A 95 -25.30 12.28 7.19
N TYR A 96 -25.79 11.13 7.63
CA TYR A 96 -26.77 10.33 6.88
C TYR A 96 -27.55 9.40 7.80
N GLN A 97 -28.71 8.98 7.34
CA GLN A 97 -29.51 7.93 7.99
C GLN A 97 -30.24 7.14 6.91
N PHE A 98 -29.78 5.91 6.69
CA PHE A 98 -30.37 5.00 5.71
C PHE A 98 -31.12 3.86 6.38
N SER A 99 -30.78 3.55 7.63
CA SER A 99 -31.44 2.54 8.44
C SER A 99 -31.21 2.78 9.93
N ILE A 100 -31.91 2.03 10.78
CA ILE A 100 -31.67 2.04 12.24
C ILE A 100 -30.25 1.46 12.56
N TYR A 101 -29.61 0.77 11.60
CA TYR A 101 -28.29 0.19 11.75
C TYR A 101 -27.22 0.92 10.94
N THR A 102 -27.63 1.69 9.91
CA THR A 102 -26.71 2.35 8.98
C THR A 102 -26.96 3.86 9.00
N TYR A 103 -26.30 4.54 9.92
CA TYR A 103 -26.46 5.98 10.13
C TYR A 103 -25.18 6.63 10.65
N ASN A 104 -25.04 7.91 10.40
CA ASN A 104 -24.16 8.85 11.06
C ASN A 104 -24.94 10.14 11.30
N THR A 105 -25.52 10.28 12.47
CA THR A 105 -26.34 11.45 12.84
C THR A 105 -25.66 12.36 13.84
N THR A 106 -24.43 12.01 14.26
CA THR A 106 -23.74 12.70 15.33
C THR A 106 -22.92 13.86 14.83
N ARG A 107 -22.04 13.61 13.85
CA ARG A 107 -21.12 14.63 13.32
C ARG A 107 -20.51 14.20 12.00
N THR A 108 -20.15 15.17 11.16
CA THR A 108 -19.31 14.95 10.00
C THR A 108 -17.87 14.64 10.43
N SER A 109 -17.08 14.06 9.55
CA SER A 109 -15.64 13.93 9.79
C SER A 109 -14.85 13.93 8.47
N ALA A 110 -13.64 14.49 8.54
CA ALA A 110 -12.67 14.40 7.47
C ALA A 110 -11.40 13.72 7.96
N THR A 111 -10.80 12.90 7.09
CA THR A 111 -9.54 12.21 7.37
C THR A 111 -8.59 12.45 6.21
N GLN A 112 -7.35 12.79 6.54
CA GLN A 112 -6.25 12.92 5.58
C GLN A 112 -5.06 12.09 6.06
N ASN A 113 -4.54 11.24 5.16
CA ASN A 113 -3.35 10.44 5.42
C ASN A 113 -2.30 10.78 4.39
N MET A 114 -1.06 10.87 4.82
CA MET A 114 0.12 11.01 3.97
C MET A 114 1.10 9.89 4.30
N ASN A 115 1.58 9.23 3.27
CA ASN A 115 2.56 8.16 3.41
C ASN A 115 3.67 8.37 2.39
N HIS A 116 4.91 8.37 2.85
CA HIS A 116 6.10 8.45 2.01
C HIS A 116 6.99 7.25 2.30
N SER A 117 7.55 6.68 1.26
CA SER A 117 8.47 5.55 1.39
C SER A 117 9.64 5.68 0.42
N LEU A 118 10.81 5.21 0.83
CA LEU A 118 12.02 5.15 0.02
C LEU A 118 12.68 3.78 0.19
N GLY A 119 12.70 3.02 -0.90
CA GLY A 119 13.47 1.80 -1.03
C GLY A 119 14.73 2.06 -1.84
N MET A 120 15.88 1.62 -1.37
CA MET A 120 17.16 1.71 -2.08
C MET A 120 17.80 0.34 -2.15
N THR A 121 18.33 0.00 -3.31
CA THR A 121 19.06 -1.25 -3.55
C THR A 121 20.40 -0.93 -4.17
N TRP A 122 21.45 -1.52 -3.66
CA TRP A 122 22.78 -1.42 -4.23
C TRP A 122 23.39 -2.81 -4.40
N THR A 123 23.56 -3.21 -5.66
CA THR A 123 24.06 -4.54 -6.05
C THR A 123 25.39 -4.39 -6.72
N ASN A 124 26.39 -5.13 -6.25
CA ASN A 124 27.71 -5.20 -6.84
C ASN A 124 28.02 -6.64 -7.21
N THR A 125 28.48 -6.87 -8.42
CA THR A 125 28.83 -8.20 -8.94
C THR A 125 30.16 -8.19 -9.63
N ALA A 126 30.88 -9.30 -9.47
CA ALA A 126 32.08 -9.61 -10.26
C ALA A 126 31.86 -10.96 -10.95
N ALA A 127 31.96 -10.99 -12.26
CA ALA A 127 31.82 -12.19 -13.06
C ALA A 127 33.12 -12.46 -13.84
N TYR A 128 33.55 -13.70 -13.81
CA TYR A 128 34.75 -14.15 -14.50
C TYR A 128 34.47 -15.40 -15.32
N ASP A 129 34.73 -15.32 -16.64
CA ASP A 129 34.57 -16.43 -17.58
C ASP A 129 35.93 -16.86 -18.08
N TRP A 130 36.23 -18.16 -18.05
CA TRP A 130 37.46 -18.67 -18.63
C TRP A 130 37.27 -20.03 -19.27
N THR A 131 38.05 -20.28 -20.28
CA THR A 131 38.10 -21.55 -21.00
C THR A 131 39.49 -22.12 -21.00
N CYS A 132 39.60 -23.41 -20.75
CA CYS A 132 40.84 -24.14 -20.82
C CYS A 132 40.58 -25.50 -21.50
N CYS A 133 41.24 -25.73 -22.64
CA CYS A 133 41.09 -26.95 -23.43
C CYS A 133 39.63 -27.19 -23.86
N LYS A 134 38.95 -28.16 -23.24
CA LYS A 134 37.55 -28.51 -23.50
C LYS A 134 36.64 -28.16 -22.33
N HIS A 135 37.14 -27.40 -21.37
CA HIS A 135 36.40 -26.97 -20.19
C HIS A 135 36.08 -25.48 -20.31
N ALA A 136 34.85 -25.13 -20.07
CA ALA A 136 34.38 -23.74 -19.88
C ALA A 136 33.90 -23.56 -18.44
N PHE A 137 34.33 -22.48 -17.81
CA PHE A 137 34.00 -22.13 -16.46
C PHE A 137 33.41 -20.75 -16.42
N ASN A 138 32.42 -20.55 -15.55
CA ASN A 138 31.93 -19.23 -15.19
C ASN A 138 31.85 -19.14 -13.67
N ALA A 139 32.28 -18.02 -13.14
CA ALA A 139 32.13 -17.72 -11.71
C ALA A 139 31.57 -16.32 -11.55
N LEU A 140 30.62 -16.18 -10.65
CA LEU A 140 30.02 -14.90 -10.27
C LEU A 140 29.99 -14.82 -8.76
N VAL A 141 30.42 -13.68 -8.22
CA VAL A 141 30.22 -13.34 -6.82
C VAL A 141 29.54 -11.98 -6.74
N GLY A 142 28.69 -11.81 -5.76
CA GLY A 142 27.95 -10.57 -5.60
C GLY A 142 27.56 -10.26 -4.17
N MET A 143 27.29 -8.99 -3.97
CA MET A 143 26.76 -8.42 -2.74
C MET A 143 25.59 -7.51 -3.09
N GLU A 144 24.52 -7.59 -2.31
CA GLU A 144 23.37 -6.70 -2.43
C GLU A 144 23.04 -6.12 -1.06
N VAL A 145 22.81 -4.82 -1.03
CA VAL A 145 22.33 -4.11 0.14
C VAL A 145 21.00 -3.49 -0.19
N TYR A 146 20.00 -3.73 0.64
CA TYR A 146 18.68 -3.11 0.55
C TYR A 146 18.38 -2.33 1.81
N ARG A 147 17.79 -1.15 1.63
CA ARG A 147 17.27 -0.32 2.72
C ARG A 147 15.89 0.20 2.34
N TYR A 148 14.96 0.06 3.27
CA TYR A 148 13.63 0.66 3.18
C TYR A 148 13.39 1.55 4.39
N SER A 149 12.83 2.73 4.13
CA SER A 149 12.41 3.68 5.16
C SER A 149 11.20 4.46 4.66
N GLY A 150 10.46 5.06 5.59
CA GLY A 150 9.32 5.89 5.23
C GLY A 150 8.73 6.59 6.44
N THR A 151 7.68 7.36 6.20
CA THR A 151 6.93 8.08 7.22
C THR A 151 5.45 8.00 6.91
N TYR A 152 4.66 7.96 7.96
CA TYR A 152 3.21 7.99 7.91
C TYR A 152 2.69 9.12 8.78
N LEU A 153 1.73 9.87 8.28
CA LEU A 153 0.99 10.89 9.00
C LEU A 153 -0.50 10.71 8.70
N GLN A 154 -1.30 10.65 9.75
CA GLN A 154 -2.75 10.69 9.67
C GLN A 154 -3.25 11.83 10.53
N ALA A 155 -4.20 12.56 9.99
CA ALA A 155 -4.97 13.53 10.75
C ALA A 155 -6.46 13.29 10.47
N LYS A 156 -7.28 13.38 11.52
CA LYS A 156 -8.72 13.27 11.47
C LYS A 156 -9.33 14.41 12.27
N THR A 157 -10.43 14.96 11.79
CA THR A 157 -11.25 15.91 12.51
C THR A 157 -12.70 15.51 12.43
N GLY A 158 -13.46 15.75 13.49
CA GLY A 158 -14.92 15.69 13.51
C GLY A 158 -15.51 17.09 13.40
N ALA A 159 -16.79 17.17 13.04
CA ALA A 159 -17.56 18.39 12.96
C ALA A 159 -16.91 19.47 12.09
N LEU A 160 -17.07 19.34 10.79
CA LEU A 160 -16.67 20.40 9.86
C LEU A 160 -17.52 21.66 10.10
N ARG A 161 -16.94 22.83 9.77
CA ARG A 161 -17.62 24.12 9.90
C ARG A 161 -18.85 24.15 9.00
N GLU A 162 -19.88 24.85 9.45
CA GLU A 162 -21.06 25.10 8.64
C GLU A 162 -20.67 25.75 7.29
N GLY A 163 -21.22 25.23 6.18
CA GLY A 163 -20.85 25.62 4.82
C GLY A 163 -19.57 24.98 4.27
N PHE A 164 -18.93 24.08 5.05
CA PHE A 164 -17.75 23.32 4.66
C PHE A 164 -17.94 21.80 4.85
N ASP A 165 -19.18 21.37 4.98
CA ASP A 165 -19.59 20.00 5.28
C ASP A 165 -19.90 19.19 4.00
N ASP A 166 -19.16 19.44 2.95
CA ASP A 166 -19.22 18.72 1.67
C ASP A 166 -17.85 18.13 1.29
N TRP A 167 -17.83 17.36 0.21
CA TRP A 167 -16.61 16.71 -0.29
C TRP A 167 -15.53 17.70 -0.71
N ASP A 168 -15.88 18.80 -1.34
CA ASP A 168 -14.91 19.76 -1.88
C ASP A 168 -14.15 20.48 -0.76
N HIS A 169 -14.78 20.66 0.38
CA HIS A 169 -14.24 21.32 1.56
C HIS A 169 -13.80 20.36 2.68
N ALA A 170 -13.88 19.04 2.47
CA ALA A 170 -13.57 18.02 3.46
C ALA A 170 -12.07 17.88 3.73
N TYR A 171 -11.50 18.90 4.35
CA TYR A 171 -10.11 18.95 4.80
C TYR A 171 -10.04 19.07 6.32
N VAL A 172 -9.03 18.46 6.92
CA VAL A 172 -8.82 18.48 8.37
C VAL A 172 -8.74 19.91 8.92
N GLY A 173 -8.16 20.84 8.16
CA GLY A 173 -8.09 22.26 8.56
C GLY A 173 -9.45 22.98 8.66
N ASN A 174 -10.52 22.42 8.08
CA ASN A 174 -11.88 22.97 8.15
C ASN A 174 -12.69 22.42 9.32
N GLY A 175 -12.07 21.57 10.16
CA GLY A 175 -12.72 21.03 11.34
C GLY A 175 -12.86 22.04 12.46
N THR A 176 -13.87 21.82 13.31
CA THR A 176 -14.10 22.58 14.55
C THR A 176 -13.70 21.79 15.78
N ALA A 177 -13.37 20.50 15.63
CA ALA A 177 -12.94 19.66 16.74
C ALA A 177 -11.63 20.18 17.33
N SER A 178 -11.59 20.28 18.67
CA SER A 178 -10.43 20.76 19.43
C SER A 178 -9.83 19.70 20.35
N SER A 179 -10.47 18.53 20.44
CA SER A 179 -10.05 17.44 21.33
C SER A 179 -10.36 16.07 20.71
N ALA A 180 -9.84 15.01 21.32
CA ALA A 180 -10.12 13.63 20.95
C ALA A 180 -11.62 13.30 21.14
N ASP A 181 -12.28 13.86 22.15
CA ASP A 181 -13.70 13.65 22.43
C ASP A 181 -14.58 14.23 21.30
N ASP A 182 -14.11 15.29 20.67
CA ASP A 182 -14.74 15.90 19.49
C ASP A 182 -14.37 15.19 18.17
N GLY A 183 -13.57 14.12 18.24
CA GLY A 183 -13.14 13.33 17.10
C GLY A 183 -11.90 13.86 16.37
N MET A 184 -11.13 14.75 17.01
CA MET A 184 -9.80 15.13 16.52
C MET A 184 -8.79 14.03 16.88
N SER A 185 -8.01 13.61 15.92
CA SER A 185 -6.85 12.77 16.17
C SER A 185 -5.72 13.09 15.18
N VAL A 186 -4.51 13.05 15.67
CA VAL A 186 -3.29 13.12 14.83
C VAL A 186 -2.39 11.97 15.25
N ASP A 187 -1.94 11.20 14.29
CA ASP A 187 -1.00 10.12 14.49
C ASP A 187 0.08 10.18 13.42
N GLY A 188 1.32 9.92 13.81
CA GLY A 188 2.43 9.98 12.88
C GLY A 188 3.65 9.25 13.42
N TYR A 189 4.24 8.44 12.58
CA TYR A 189 5.40 7.64 12.94
C TYR A 189 6.28 7.36 11.72
N PRO A 190 7.57 7.11 11.93
CA PRO A 190 8.39 6.53 10.89
C PRO A 190 7.97 5.08 10.64
N HIS A 191 7.95 4.64 9.38
CA HIS A 191 7.87 3.22 9.09
C HIS A 191 9.07 2.48 9.68
N ASP A 192 8.85 1.23 10.09
CA ASP A 192 9.93 0.36 10.51
C ASP A 192 11.00 0.27 9.43
N GLU A 193 12.18 0.80 9.74
CA GLU A 193 13.31 0.73 8.83
C GLU A 193 13.74 -0.73 8.69
N SER A 194 13.76 -1.22 7.46
CA SER A 194 14.28 -2.55 7.17
C SER A 194 15.56 -2.45 6.34
N ARG A 195 16.55 -3.24 6.72
CA ARG A 195 17.83 -3.37 6.03
C ARG A 195 18.13 -4.84 5.80
N SER A 196 18.58 -5.17 4.61
CA SER A 196 19.10 -6.50 4.32
C SER A 196 20.43 -6.41 3.59
N VAL A 197 21.24 -7.41 3.80
CA VAL A 197 22.52 -7.61 3.13
C VAL A 197 22.58 -9.05 2.67
N SER A 198 22.85 -9.24 1.39
CA SER A 198 22.96 -10.55 0.77
C SER A 198 24.32 -10.72 0.12
N TYR A 199 24.93 -11.87 0.32
CA TYR A 199 26.13 -12.31 -0.40
C TYR A 199 25.78 -13.54 -1.18
N PHE A 200 26.20 -13.59 -2.45
CA PHE A 200 25.90 -14.72 -3.29
C PHE A 200 27.05 -15.06 -4.22
N GLY A 201 27.14 -16.33 -4.52
CA GLY A 201 28.13 -16.84 -5.46
C GLY A 201 27.51 -17.91 -6.35
N ARG A 202 27.92 -17.94 -7.58
CA ARG A 202 27.56 -18.96 -8.56
C ARG A 202 28.81 -19.46 -9.26
N PHE A 203 28.92 -20.76 -9.42
CA PHE A 203 29.98 -21.42 -10.18
C PHE A 203 29.32 -22.34 -11.21
N GLY A 204 29.73 -22.24 -12.45
CA GLY A 204 29.35 -23.12 -13.53
C GLY A 204 30.57 -23.75 -14.20
N TRP A 205 30.45 -25.00 -14.54
CA TRP A 205 31.40 -25.77 -15.28
C TRP A 205 30.73 -26.53 -16.42
N ASN A 206 31.35 -26.51 -17.59
CA ASN A 206 30.89 -27.22 -18.77
C ASN A 206 32.08 -27.95 -19.41
N TRP A 207 31.93 -29.23 -19.70
CA TRP A 207 32.94 -30.03 -20.42
C TRP A 207 32.34 -30.55 -21.71
N LYS A 208 32.90 -30.09 -22.83
CA LYS A 208 32.54 -30.47 -24.20
C LYS A 208 31.04 -30.35 -24.49
N GLU A 209 30.32 -29.46 -23.83
CA GLU A 209 28.85 -29.34 -23.93
C GLU A 209 28.08 -30.62 -23.58
N THR A 210 28.77 -31.61 -23.00
CA THR A 210 28.20 -32.91 -22.67
C THR A 210 27.90 -32.99 -21.17
N TYR A 211 28.79 -32.49 -20.32
CA TYR A 211 28.61 -32.49 -18.87
C TYR A 211 28.60 -31.05 -18.36
N MET A 212 27.59 -30.73 -17.58
CA MET A 212 27.38 -29.40 -17.01
C MET A 212 27.14 -29.51 -15.50
N LEU A 213 27.83 -28.67 -14.74
CA LEU A 213 27.61 -28.52 -13.28
C LEU A 213 27.39 -27.05 -12.97
N ASN A 214 26.35 -26.75 -12.20
CA ASN A 214 26.10 -25.43 -11.64
C ASN A 214 25.93 -25.56 -10.12
N ALA A 215 26.61 -24.68 -9.39
CA ALA A 215 26.47 -24.53 -7.95
C ALA A 215 26.18 -23.07 -7.62
N THR A 216 25.26 -22.83 -6.71
CA THR A 216 24.92 -21.49 -6.22
C THR A 216 24.87 -21.53 -4.72
N LEU A 217 25.43 -20.53 -4.07
CA LEU A 217 25.37 -20.31 -2.63
C LEU A 217 24.92 -18.87 -2.38
N ARG A 218 24.00 -18.69 -1.44
CA ARG A 218 23.52 -17.38 -1.01
C ARG A 218 23.42 -17.29 0.51
N ALA A 219 23.88 -16.19 1.07
CA ALA A 219 23.72 -15.87 2.47
C ALA A 219 22.98 -14.55 2.58
N ASP A 220 21.81 -14.56 3.22
CA ASP A 220 20.94 -13.40 3.40
C ASP A 220 20.90 -12.99 4.88
N GLY A 221 21.17 -11.73 5.13
CA GLY A 221 21.07 -11.11 6.45
C GLY A 221 19.95 -10.07 6.49
N SER A 222 19.16 -10.04 7.56
CA SER A 222 18.07 -9.09 7.74
C SER A 222 18.08 -8.44 9.11
N SER A 223 17.82 -7.11 9.16
CA SER A 223 17.68 -6.35 10.40
C SER A 223 16.45 -6.73 11.23
N LYS A 224 15.48 -7.40 10.63
CA LYS A 224 14.22 -7.81 11.28
C LYS A 224 14.40 -8.97 12.25
N PHE A 225 15.52 -9.70 12.16
CA PHE A 225 15.82 -10.81 13.06
C PHE A 225 16.71 -10.38 14.24
N ALA A 226 16.56 -11.09 15.36
CA ALA A 226 17.34 -10.87 16.55
C ALA A 226 18.85 -11.07 16.30
N ARG A 227 19.68 -10.40 17.11
CA ARG A 227 21.14 -10.59 17.06
C ARG A 227 21.48 -12.08 17.25
N GLY A 228 22.32 -12.62 16.38
CA GLY A 228 22.70 -14.05 16.37
C GLY A 228 21.96 -14.89 15.35
N ASN A 229 20.74 -14.50 14.93
CA ASN A 229 19.91 -15.25 13.96
C ASN A 229 19.63 -14.42 12.69
N ARG A 230 20.48 -13.44 12.40
CA ARG A 230 20.25 -12.50 11.28
C ARG A 230 20.56 -13.06 9.90
N TYR A 231 21.34 -14.12 9.82
CA TYR A 231 21.79 -14.70 8.56
C TYR A 231 21.23 -16.09 8.34
N GLY A 232 20.73 -16.34 7.12
CA GLY A 232 20.40 -17.65 6.59
C GLY A 232 21.28 -17.97 5.38
N VAL A 233 21.65 -19.22 5.20
CA VAL A 233 22.44 -19.71 4.07
C VAL A 233 21.61 -20.71 3.27
N PHE A 234 21.62 -20.56 1.95
CA PHE A 234 20.81 -21.33 1.01
C PHE A 234 21.66 -21.89 -0.14
#